data_78a449105e7f6a0212630645a17e221e
#
_entry.id   78a449105e7f6a0212630645a17e221e
#
_cell.length_a   1.000
_cell.length_b   1.000
_cell.length_c   1.000
_cell.angle_alpha   90.00
_cell.angle_beta   90.00
_cell.angle_gamma   90.00
#
_symmetry.space_group_name_H-M   'P 1'
#
loop_
_entity.id
_entity.type
_entity.pdbx_description
1 polymer ?
#
loop_
_entity_poly.entity_id
_entity_poly.type
_entity_poly.pdbx_seq_one_letter_code
_entity_poly.pdbx_strand_id
1 'polypeptide(L)'
;MKIAYFVNSTNSINWGGQATSKGIRILVEKTYPDATFVPLDLPSFPMNKFRIVRTIWEKKLAKAILADDRKSVVKYLKKLNIDESFFDGFDTVCFNGEGAIHGKSGHLIRLMGMLYEYKQREAFVSALNQTVDLGENTRIQAVVKKVYSMVDYLAVREPVSQRELQKLGLDPEVVGDAAYALGSFSSAQVDALTSDLNLPEKFVSVTGSSILKRNKKSVKLMDALLEKIISFYKDMPIYFLATTKTDMYLAKELQNKYGFEIFSPPEKHDKAMAIIAKSYILIGGRQHPNIFAAMQGTPFIPFKGNTHKMEGVVELLQYPMDVLGWDDQDQILKAFEKMESLRDHLEETVSVPKIESICLDPIKMKSIHE
;
A
#
# COMPACT_ATOMS: atom_id res chain seq x y z
N MET A 1 18.08 -15.77 -14.65
CA MET A 1 18.08 -14.56 -13.81
C MET A 1 17.58 -14.92 -12.43
N LYS A 2 18.30 -14.56 -11.36
CA LYS A 2 17.89 -14.77 -9.97
C LYS A 2 17.49 -13.44 -9.33
N ILE A 3 16.21 -13.30 -8.99
CA ILE A 3 15.61 -12.05 -8.52
C ILE A 3 15.44 -12.10 -7.01
N ALA A 4 16.07 -11.18 -6.28
CA ALA A 4 15.75 -10.92 -4.89
C ALA A 4 14.48 -10.07 -4.79
N TYR A 5 13.48 -10.57 -4.07
CA TYR A 5 12.25 -9.81 -3.78
C TYR A 5 12.21 -9.46 -2.30
N PHE A 6 12.29 -8.18 -1.96
CA PHE A 6 12.18 -7.79 -0.57
C PHE A 6 11.12 -6.71 -0.32
N VAL A 7 10.73 -6.61 0.95
CA VAL A 7 9.44 -6.17 1.45
C VAL A 7 8.32 -7.09 0.95
N ASN A 8 8.55 -8.41 1.09
CA ASN A 8 7.53 -9.41 0.80
C ASN A 8 6.44 -9.40 1.89
N SER A 9 5.20 -9.16 1.50
CA SER A 9 4.05 -9.10 2.40
C SER A 9 3.02 -10.22 2.14
N THR A 10 3.40 -11.27 1.41
CA THR A 10 2.51 -12.38 1.03
C THR A 10 1.84 -13.04 2.24
N ASN A 11 2.59 -13.21 3.33
CA ASN A 11 2.11 -13.82 4.58
C ASN A 11 1.65 -12.78 5.62
N SER A 12 1.48 -11.53 5.21
CA SER A 12 0.95 -10.48 6.09
C SER A 12 -0.52 -10.73 6.40
N ILE A 13 -0.97 -10.31 7.58
CA ILE A 13 -2.40 -10.21 7.90
C ILE A 13 -3.08 -9.04 7.16
N ASN A 14 -2.29 -8.14 6.54
CA ASN A 14 -2.79 -6.99 5.79
C ASN A 14 -3.14 -7.42 4.36
N TRP A 15 -4.39 -7.33 3.99
CA TRP A 15 -4.88 -7.71 2.64
C TRP A 15 -4.16 -6.94 1.52
N GLY A 16 -3.83 -5.67 1.76
CA GLY A 16 -3.06 -4.88 0.80
C GLY A 16 -1.69 -5.46 0.53
N GLY A 17 -0.95 -5.82 1.57
CA GLY A 17 0.35 -6.46 1.42
C GLY A 17 0.26 -7.81 0.68
N GLN A 18 -0.77 -8.61 0.99
CA GLN A 18 -1.03 -9.86 0.25
C GLN A 18 -1.30 -9.57 -1.25
N ALA A 19 -2.17 -8.61 -1.54
CA ALA A 19 -2.56 -8.27 -2.92
C ALA A 19 -1.38 -7.72 -3.73
N THR A 20 -0.60 -6.77 -3.18
CA THR A 20 0.56 -6.20 -3.87
C THR A 20 1.65 -7.23 -4.11
N SER A 21 1.95 -8.09 -3.12
CA SER A 21 2.95 -9.14 -3.29
C SER A 21 2.53 -10.20 -4.32
N LYS A 22 1.23 -10.56 -4.37
CA LYS A 22 0.68 -11.44 -5.40
C LYS A 22 0.71 -10.78 -6.77
N GLY A 23 0.34 -9.50 -6.87
CA GLY A 23 0.40 -8.73 -8.11
C GLY A 23 1.81 -8.64 -8.69
N ILE A 24 2.82 -8.32 -7.85
CA ILE A 24 4.23 -8.33 -8.28
C ILE A 24 4.64 -9.71 -8.77
N ARG A 25 4.25 -10.78 -8.06
CA ARG A 25 4.58 -12.14 -8.49
C ARG A 25 3.97 -12.48 -9.85
N ILE A 26 2.71 -12.15 -10.08
CA ILE A 26 2.04 -12.34 -11.39
C ILE A 26 2.81 -11.59 -12.49
N LEU A 27 3.20 -10.33 -12.25
CA LEU A 27 3.94 -9.53 -13.21
C LEU A 27 5.31 -10.12 -13.50
N VAL A 28 6.03 -10.61 -12.49
CA VAL A 28 7.33 -11.26 -12.66
C VAL A 28 7.19 -12.56 -13.45
N GLU A 29 6.26 -13.44 -13.08
CA GLU A 29 6.02 -14.71 -13.78
C GLU A 29 5.60 -14.49 -15.24
N LYS A 30 4.81 -13.46 -15.52
CA LYS A 30 4.40 -13.08 -16.89
C LYS A 30 5.56 -12.50 -17.70
N THR A 31 6.38 -11.65 -17.11
CA THR A 31 7.44 -10.91 -17.81
C THR A 31 8.73 -11.70 -17.95
N TYR A 32 9.04 -12.52 -16.94
CA TYR A 32 10.30 -13.30 -16.81
C TYR A 32 10.00 -14.74 -16.40
N PRO A 33 9.37 -15.56 -17.25
CA PRO A 33 8.91 -16.91 -16.89
C PRO A 33 10.04 -17.84 -16.42
N ASP A 34 11.26 -17.63 -16.90
CA ASP A 34 12.44 -18.45 -16.54
C ASP A 34 13.23 -17.89 -15.35
N ALA A 35 12.75 -16.83 -14.70
CA ALA A 35 13.46 -16.25 -13.57
C ALA A 35 13.17 -17.01 -12.26
N THR A 36 14.20 -17.14 -11.44
CA THR A 36 14.05 -17.61 -10.05
C THR A 36 13.73 -16.45 -9.14
N PHE A 37 12.48 -16.37 -8.69
CA PHE A 37 11.99 -15.31 -7.81
C PHE A 37 12.10 -15.73 -6.34
N VAL A 38 12.96 -15.06 -5.58
CA VAL A 38 13.28 -15.42 -4.19
C VAL A 38 12.78 -14.34 -3.23
N PRO A 39 11.69 -14.61 -2.49
CA PRO A 39 11.24 -13.71 -1.44
C PRO A 39 12.28 -13.64 -0.30
N LEU A 40 12.64 -12.44 0.10
CA LEU A 40 13.56 -12.19 1.20
C LEU A 40 12.79 -11.52 2.36
N ASP A 41 12.77 -12.22 3.49
CA ASP A 41 12.23 -11.64 4.72
C ASP A 41 13.25 -10.68 5.34
N LEU A 42 12.80 -9.47 5.64
CA LEU A 42 13.66 -8.51 6.33
C LEU A 42 13.97 -9.01 7.74
N PRO A 43 15.26 -9.14 8.12
CA PRO A 43 15.62 -9.58 9.44
C PRO A 43 14.97 -8.73 10.53
N SER A 44 14.32 -9.39 11.48
CA SER A 44 13.73 -8.70 12.62
C SER A 44 14.84 -8.14 13.52
N PHE A 45 14.72 -6.88 13.91
CA PHE A 45 15.56 -6.32 14.95
C PHE A 45 14.77 -6.33 16.26
N PRO A 46 15.32 -6.82 17.39
CA PRO A 46 14.63 -6.85 18.67
C PRO A 46 14.19 -5.44 19.08
N MET A 47 12.92 -5.11 18.86
CA MET A 47 12.39 -3.73 18.90
C MET A 47 12.43 -3.09 20.28
N ASN A 48 12.27 -3.87 21.37
CA ASN A 48 11.94 -3.30 22.67
C ASN A 48 13.14 -3.02 23.58
N LYS A 49 14.27 -3.73 23.44
CA LYS A 49 15.43 -3.56 24.33
C LYS A 49 16.51 -2.60 23.82
N PHE A 50 16.53 -2.28 22.52
CA PHE A 50 17.64 -1.56 21.88
C PHE A 50 17.21 -0.39 20.96
N ARG A 51 16.05 0.21 21.19
CA ARG A 51 15.54 1.30 20.34
C ARG A 51 16.53 2.46 20.17
N ILE A 52 17.19 2.86 21.24
CA ILE A 52 18.18 3.97 21.22
C ILE A 52 19.40 3.56 20.40
N VAL A 53 19.93 2.37 20.64
CA VAL A 53 21.11 1.83 19.93
C VAL A 53 20.83 1.68 18.45
N ARG A 54 19.66 1.16 18.10
CA ARG A 54 19.19 1.06 16.70
C ARG A 54 19.18 2.43 16.03
N THR A 55 18.58 3.43 16.68
CA THR A 55 18.52 4.79 16.15
C THR A 55 19.90 5.40 15.92
N ILE A 56 20.87 5.09 16.79
CA ILE A 56 22.26 5.53 16.62
C ILE A 56 22.87 4.86 15.37
N TRP A 57 22.66 3.56 15.18
CA TRP A 57 23.20 2.86 14.01
C TRP A 57 22.53 3.28 12.71
N GLU A 58 21.23 3.53 12.70
CA GLU A 58 20.52 4.11 11.54
C GLU A 58 21.08 5.50 11.18
N LYS A 59 21.35 6.36 12.17
CA LYS A 59 21.99 7.66 11.94
C LYS A 59 23.40 7.54 11.37
N LYS A 60 24.18 6.55 11.84
CA LYS A 60 25.54 6.29 11.32
C LYS A 60 25.50 5.67 9.93
N LEU A 61 24.54 4.77 9.66
CA LEU A 61 24.30 4.22 8.33
C LEU A 61 23.94 5.32 7.34
N ALA A 62 23.02 6.22 7.70
CA ALA A 62 22.67 7.38 6.85
C ALA A 62 23.90 8.25 6.51
N LYS A 63 24.78 8.53 7.49
CA LYS A 63 26.02 9.26 7.25
C LYS A 63 26.97 8.51 6.30
N ALA A 64 27.11 7.18 6.47
CA ALA A 64 27.96 6.36 5.61
C ALA A 64 27.45 6.34 4.16
N ILE A 65 26.13 6.23 3.94
CA ILE A 65 25.52 6.29 2.60
C ILE A 65 25.81 7.66 1.95
N LEU A 66 25.62 8.75 2.68
CA LEU A 66 25.85 10.10 2.15
C LEU A 66 27.32 10.38 1.84
N ALA A 67 28.24 9.76 2.60
CA ALA A 67 29.69 9.87 2.39
C ALA A 67 30.24 8.89 1.33
N ASP A 68 29.37 8.04 0.75
CA ASP A 68 29.76 6.94 -0.16
C ASP A 68 30.79 5.96 0.44
N ASP A 69 30.74 5.81 1.78
CA ASP A 69 31.64 4.92 2.53
C ASP A 69 31.02 3.52 2.64
N ARG A 70 31.19 2.69 1.58
CA ARG A 70 30.68 1.32 1.52
C ARG A 70 31.11 0.47 2.72
N LYS A 71 32.36 0.58 3.17
CA LYS A 71 32.88 -0.20 4.31
C LYS A 71 32.05 0.07 5.58
N SER A 72 31.76 1.34 5.84
CA SER A 72 30.89 1.73 6.96
C SER A 72 29.43 1.33 6.73
N VAL A 73 28.90 1.39 5.50
CA VAL A 73 27.55 0.92 5.17
C VAL A 73 27.41 -0.56 5.55
N VAL A 74 28.26 -1.45 5.05
CA VAL A 74 28.26 -2.89 5.38
C VAL A 74 28.38 -3.12 6.89
N LYS A 75 29.30 -2.41 7.57
CA LYS A 75 29.46 -2.49 9.03
C LYS A 75 28.18 -2.17 9.79
N TYR A 76 27.43 -1.12 9.38
CA TYR A 76 26.21 -0.72 10.08
C TYR A 76 25.00 -1.57 9.69
N LEU A 77 24.91 -2.07 8.46
CA LEU A 77 23.94 -3.08 8.06
C LEU A 77 24.07 -4.34 8.92
N LYS A 78 25.31 -4.87 9.09
CA LYS A 78 25.57 -6.02 9.97
C LYS A 78 25.13 -5.76 11.42
N LYS A 79 25.38 -4.57 11.97
CA LYS A 79 24.88 -4.17 13.29
C LYS A 79 23.36 -4.09 13.37
N LEU A 80 22.70 -3.84 12.24
CA LEU A 80 21.25 -3.82 12.09
C LEU A 80 20.69 -5.21 11.70
N ASN A 81 21.49 -6.26 11.88
CA ASN A 81 21.14 -7.66 11.62
C ASN A 81 20.92 -8.00 10.14
N ILE A 82 21.63 -7.31 9.24
CA ILE A 82 21.68 -7.57 7.80
C ILE A 82 23.11 -7.89 7.46
N ASP A 83 23.42 -9.17 7.30
CA ASP A 83 24.76 -9.64 6.97
C ASP A 83 24.99 -9.74 5.45
N GLU A 84 26.22 -10.10 5.04
CA GLU A 84 26.62 -10.14 3.65
C GLU A 84 25.89 -11.22 2.85
N SER A 85 25.51 -12.33 3.48
CA SER A 85 24.78 -13.43 2.81
C SER A 85 23.42 -12.99 2.25
N PHE A 86 22.87 -11.89 2.80
CA PHE A 86 21.61 -11.32 2.31
C PHE A 86 21.71 -10.79 0.87
N PHE A 87 22.92 -10.49 0.42
CA PHE A 87 23.18 -9.87 -0.88
C PHE A 87 23.73 -10.82 -1.93
N ASP A 88 24.08 -12.05 -1.55
CA ASP A 88 24.86 -12.95 -2.41
C ASP A 88 24.00 -13.66 -3.46
N GLY A 89 24.52 -13.69 -4.69
CA GLY A 89 24.01 -14.50 -5.78
C GLY A 89 22.69 -14.00 -6.39
N PHE A 90 22.43 -12.70 -6.35
CA PHE A 90 21.31 -12.08 -7.03
C PHE A 90 21.77 -11.16 -8.16
N ASP A 91 21.22 -11.38 -9.37
CA ASP A 91 21.46 -10.55 -10.55
C ASP A 91 20.60 -9.28 -10.51
N THR A 92 19.40 -9.40 -9.93
CA THR A 92 18.36 -8.39 -9.94
C THR A 92 17.67 -8.29 -8.58
N VAL A 93 17.25 -7.09 -8.23
CA VAL A 93 16.50 -6.77 -7.03
C VAL A 93 15.16 -6.14 -7.39
N CYS A 94 14.08 -6.76 -6.96
CA CYS A 94 12.74 -6.22 -6.99
C CYS A 94 12.40 -5.68 -5.59
N PHE A 95 12.42 -4.37 -5.42
CA PHE A 95 12.09 -3.72 -4.17
C PHE A 95 10.64 -3.22 -4.18
N ASN A 96 9.79 -3.84 -3.35
CA ASN A 96 8.41 -3.41 -3.14
C ASN A 96 8.35 -2.37 -2.02
N GLY A 97 8.28 -1.08 -2.38
CA GLY A 97 8.31 0.00 -1.40
C GLY A 97 7.04 0.14 -0.56
N GLU A 98 5.88 -0.29 -1.07
CA GLU A 98 4.56 -0.15 -0.42
C GLU A 98 4.36 1.24 0.26
N GLY A 99 4.03 1.26 1.54
CA GLY A 99 3.94 2.45 2.38
C GLY A 99 5.15 2.68 3.29
N ALA A 100 6.34 2.11 2.96
CA ALA A 100 7.52 2.17 3.83
C ALA A 100 8.37 3.43 3.63
N ILE A 101 8.18 4.17 2.54
CA ILE A 101 9.01 5.32 2.15
C ILE A 101 8.44 6.61 2.75
N HIS A 102 8.55 6.76 4.06
CA HIS A 102 8.07 7.96 4.73
C HIS A 102 9.04 8.48 5.80
N GLY A 103 9.08 9.81 5.97
CA GLY A 103 10.05 10.52 6.80
C GLY A 103 10.05 10.20 8.30
N LYS A 104 9.04 9.48 8.77
CA LYS A 104 8.92 9.03 10.17
C LYS A 104 9.40 7.59 10.39
N SER A 105 9.80 6.88 9.34
CA SER A 105 10.21 5.48 9.42
C SER A 105 11.71 5.33 9.67
N GLY A 106 12.10 4.86 10.85
CA GLY A 106 13.48 4.41 11.11
C GLY A 106 13.86 3.19 10.24
N HIS A 107 12.87 2.45 9.76
CA HIS A 107 13.06 1.32 8.84
C HIS A 107 13.57 1.76 7.47
N LEU A 108 13.20 2.95 7.01
CA LEU A 108 13.59 3.49 5.71
C LEU A 108 15.11 3.54 5.50
N ILE A 109 15.88 3.96 6.51
CA ILE A 109 17.35 4.03 6.39
C ILE A 109 17.98 2.65 6.16
N ARG A 110 17.41 1.60 6.77
CA ARG A 110 17.85 0.22 6.53
C ARG A 110 17.58 -0.21 5.09
N LEU A 111 16.38 0.07 4.59
CA LEU A 111 15.99 -0.22 3.20
C LEU A 111 16.90 0.50 2.22
N MET A 112 17.17 1.78 2.44
CA MET A 112 18.12 2.55 1.61
C MET A 112 19.53 2.00 1.67
N GLY A 113 20.00 1.55 2.84
CA GLY A 113 21.31 0.90 2.97
C GLY A 113 21.40 -0.41 2.20
N MET A 114 20.33 -1.18 2.17
CA MET A 114 20.27 -2.44 1.41
C MET A 114 20.29 -2.16 -0.10
N LEU A 115 19.49 -1.23 -0.60
CA LEU A 115 19.50 -0.84 -2.02
C LEU A 115 20.87 -0.31 -2.43
N TYR A 116 21.50 0.53 -1.58
CA TYR A 116 22.85 1.02 -1.80
C TYR A 116 23.84 -0.14 -1.96
N GLU A 117 23.84 -1.14 -1.05
CA GLU A 117 24.77 -2.26 -1.12
C GLU A 117 24.52 -3.16 -2.34
N TYR A 118 23.25 -3.41 -2.74
CA TYR A 118 22.97 -4.11 -3.98
C TYR A 118 23.55 -3.38 -5.20
N LYS A 119 23.41 -2.05 -5.26
CA LYS A 119 24.02 -1.26 -6.36
C LYS A 119 25.54 -1.29 -6.33
N GLN A 120 26.18 -1.34 -5.16
CA GLN A 120 27.63 -1.51 -5.03
C GLN A 120 28.12 -2.91 -5.47
N ARG A 121 27.20 -3.87 -5.61
CA ARG A 121 27.44 -5.23 -6.14
C ARG A 121 26.97 -5.38 -7.59
N GLU A 122 26.70 -4.26 -8.25
CA GLU A 122 26.32 -4.20 -9.67
C GLU A 122 25.00 -4.93 -10.01
N ALA A 123 24.17 -5.24 -9.01
CA ALA A 123 22.83 -5.77 -9.24
C ALA A 123 21.95 -4.73 -9.95
N PHE A 124 21.09 -5.20 -10.85
CA PHE A 124 20.01 -4.36 -11.39
C PHE A 124 18.95 -4.13 -10.29
N VAL A 125 18.70 -2.89 -9.91
CA VAL A 125 17.79 -2.56 -8.82
C VAL A 125 16.55 -1.83 -9.37
N SER A 126 15.40 -2.49 -9.24
CA SER A 126 14.09 -1.93 -9.53
C SER A 126 13.36 -1.57 -8.22
N ALA A 127 13.12 -0.29 -7.98
CA ALA A 127 12.34 0.21 -6.86
C ALA A 127 10.95 0.64 -7.33
N LEU A 128 9.91 -0.06 -6.86
CA LEU A 128 8.55 0.08 -7.40
C LEU A 128 7.45 -0.03 -6.33
N ASN A 129 6.20 0.17 -6.75
CA ASN A 129 5.00 -0.01 -5.93
C ASN A 129 5.03 0.77 -4.60
N GLN A 130 5.46 2.02 -4.61
CA GLN A 130 5.70 2.80 -3.40
C GLN A 130 4.88 4.08 -3.32
N THR A 131 4.39 4.38 -2.10
CA THR A 131 3.99 5.73 -1.70
C THR A 131 5.16 6.40 -1.00
N VAL A 132 5.50 7.61 -1.41
CA VAL A 132 6.63 8.39 -0.89
C VAL A 132 6.12 9.64 -0.19
N ASP A 133 6.36 9.74 1.12
CA ASP A 133 6.00 10.90 1.97
C ASP A 133 7.16 11.20 2.93
N LEU A 134 8.15 11.94 2.44
CA LEU A 134 9.40 12.19 3.19
C LEU A 134 9.25 13.30 4.24
N GLY A 135 8.22 14.15 4.14
CA GLY A 135 8.04 15.31 4.98
C GLY A 135 9.25 16.26 4.93
N GLU A 136 9.50 16.98 6.03
CA GLU A 136 10.56 18.00 6.12
C GLU A 136 11.93 17.46 6.59
N ASN A 137 12.10 16.14 6.69
CA ASN A 137 13.35 15.57 7.19
C ASN A 137 14.45 15.56 6.11
N THR A 138 15.23 16.65 6.07
CA THR A 138 16.27 16.87 5.07
C THR A 138 17.33 15.76 4.99
N ARG A 139 17.67 15.12 6.14
CA ARG A 139 18.59 13.98 6.14
C ARG A 139 18.00 12.78 5.41
N ILE A 140 16.74 12.47 5.67
CA ILE A 140 16.04 11.35 5.00
C ILE A 140 15.91 11.67 3.52
N GLN A 141 15.52 12.89 3.17
CA GLN A 141 15.45 13.33 1.77
C GLN A 141 16.80 13.16 1.06
N ALA A 142 17.91 13.57 1.68
CA ALA A 142 19.25 13.42 1.11
C ALA A 142 19.65 11.94 0.90
N VAL A 143 19.35 11.06 1.87
CA VAL A 143 19.63 9.61 1.74
C VAL A 143 18.79 8.99 0.63
N VAL A 144 17.48 9.30 0.57
CA VAL A 144 16.59 8.79 -0.49
C VAL A 144 17.06 9.29 -1.85
N LYS A 145 17.37 10.60 -1.99
CA LYS A 145 17.92 11.14 -3.23
C LYS A 145 19.18 10.41 -3.66
N LYS A 146 20.17 10.25 -2.76
CA LYS A 146 21.45 9.56 -3.06
C LYS A 146 21.21 8.13 -3.55
N VAL A 147 20.36 7.37 -2.88
CA VAL A 147 20.15 5.95 -3.21
C VAL A 147 19.28 5.80 -4.44
N TYR A 148 18.19 6.57 -4.56
CA TYR A 148 17.30 6.47 -5.71
C TYR A 148 17.92 6.99 -7.01
N SER A 149 18.90 7.88 -6.93
CA SER A 149 19.68 8.25 -8.12
C SER A 149 20.64 7.14 -8.61
N MET A 150 20.82 6.06 -7.84
CA MET A 150 21.66 4.92 -8.21
C MET A 150 20.83 3.74 -8.73
N VAL A 151 19.53 3.64 -8.43
CA VAL A 151 18.70 2.52 -8.89
C VAL A 151 18.50 2.60 -10.40
N ASP A 152 18.32 1.44 -11.05
CA ASP A 152 18.22 1.35 -12.50
C ASP A 152 16.81 1.65 -12.99
N TYR A 153 15.78 1.28 -12.20
CA TYR A 153 14.40 1.60 -12.48
C TYR A 153 13.69 2.11 -11.21
N LEU A 154 13.08 3.26 -11.33
CA LEU A 154 12.37 3.93 -10.23
C LEU A 154 10.93 4.20 -10.63
N ALA A 155 9.99 3.57 -9.93
CA ALA A 155 8.57 3.76 -10.15
C ALA A 155 7.81 3.97 -8.85
N VAL A 156 6.72 4.71 -8.94
CA VAL A 156 5.77 4.97 -7.85
C VAL A 156 4.37 4.53 -8.25
N ARG A 157 3.50 4.33 -7.27
CA ARG A 157 2.16 3.84 -7.54
C ARG A 157 1.10 4.94 -7.72
N GLU A 158 1.47 6.21 -7.52
CA GLU A 158 0.53 7.32 -7.68
C GLU A 158 1.24 8.67 -7.92
N PRO A 159 0.55 9.66 -8.55
CA PRO A 159 1.16 10.91 -8.99
C PRO A 159 1.67 11.80 -7.85
N VAL A 160 1.08 11.72 -6.65
CA VAL A 160 1.53 12.54 -5.50
C VAL A 160 2.93 12.14 -5.09
N SER A 161 3.23 10.84 -5.04
CA SER A 161 4.59 10.33 -4.76
C SER A 161 5.59 10.68 -5.85
N GLN A 162 5.16 10.74 -7.12
CA GLN A 162 6.01 11.23 -8.21
C GLN A 162 6.46 12.66 -7.93
N ARG A 163 5.52 13.56 -7.62
CA ARG A 163 5.83 14.96 -7.29
C ARG A 163 6.74 15.10 -6.06
N GLU A 164 6.59 14.22 -5.05
CA GLU A 164 7.48 14.21 -3.88
C GLU A 164 8.93 13.88 -4.27
N LEU A 165 9.15 12.93 -5.16
CA LEU A 165 10.49 12.58 -5.65
C LEU A 165 11.04 13.62 -6.64
N GLN A 166 10.19 14.23 -7.46
CA GLN A 166 10.59 15.31 -8.38
C GLN A 166 11.12 16.54 -7.64
N LYS A 167 10.62 16.85 -6.44
CA LYS A 167 11.20 17.91 -5.57
C LYS A 167 12.66 17.63 -5.19
N LEU A 168 13.10 16.37 -5.25
CA LEU A 168 14.48 15.96 -5.01
C LEU A 168 15.31 15.91 -6.30
N GLY A 169 14.73 16.20 -7.46
CA GLY A 169 15.35 16.07 -8.78
C GLY A 169 15.46 14.63 -9.28
N LEU A 170 14.53 13.77 -8.86
CA LEU A 170 14.35 12.40 -9.36
C LEU A 170 13.11 12.35 -10.25
N ASP A 171 13.12 11.50 -11.26
CA ASP A 171 12.02 11.37 -12.23
C ASP A 171 11.48 9.93 -12.25
N PRO A 172 10.62 9.54 -11.29
CA PRO A 172 10.03 8.21 -11.26
C PRO A 172 8.85 8.10 -12.23
N GLU A 173 8.65 6.90 -12.77
CA GLU A 173 7.41 6.57 -13.50
C GLU A 173 6.23 6.37 -12.55
N VAL A 174 5.01 6.71 -13.01
CA VAL A 174 3.76 6.35 -12.32
C VAL A 174 3.17 5.13 -12.98
N VAL A 175 3.24 3.98 -12.29
CA VAL A 175 2.80 2.68 -12.86
C VAL A 175 1.54 2.12 -12.17
N GLY A 176 1.07 2.73 -11.10
CA GLY A 176 -0.04 2.22 -10.29
C GLY A 176 0.40 1.22 -9.21
N ASP A 177 -0.57 0.83 -8.36
CA ASP A 177 -0.34 -0.18 -7.31
C ASP A 177 -0.32 -1.59 -7.93
N ALA A 178 0.64 -2.41 -7.56
CA ALA A 178 0.78 -3.76 -8.09
C ALA A 178 -0.47 -4.65 -7.87
N ALA A 179 -1.33 -4.30 -6.93
CA ALA A 179 -2.60 -4.98 -6.74
C ALA A 179 -3.51 -4.93 -7.99
N TYR A 180 -3.38 -3.90 -8.84
CA TYR A 180 -4.13 -3.83 -10.11
C TYR A 180 -3.82 -4.99 -11.08
N ALA A 181 -2.65 -5.63 -10.96
CA ALA A 181 -2.32 -6.81 -11.75
C ALA A 181 -3.17 -8.05 -11.44
N LEU A 182 -3.93 -8.03 -10.33
CA LEU A 182 -4.89 -9.10 -10.01
C LEU A 182 -6.11 -9.09 -10.94
N GLY A 183 -6.42 -7.95 -11.56
CA GLY A 183 -7.62 -7.75 -12.37
C GLY A 183 -8.93 -7.76 -11.57
N SER A 184 -10.04 -7.56 -12.27
CA SER A 184 -11.39 -7.72 -11.72
C SER A 184 -11.81 -9.19 -11.70
N PHE A 185 -12.68 -9.55 -10.76
CA PHE A 185 -13.26 -10.88 -10.69
C PHE A 185 -14.52 -10.99 -11.56
N SER A 186 -14.71 -12.13 -12.21
CA SER A 186 -16.00 -12.48 -12.81
C SER A 186 -17.05 -12.75 -11.74
N SER A 187 -18.32 -12.62 -12.09
CA SER A 187 -19.43 -12.94 -11.16
C SER A 187 -19.31 -14.35 -10.57
N ALA A 188 -18.92 -15.34 -11.37
CA ALA A 188 -18.72 -16.71 -10.91
C ALA A 188 -17.58 -16.83 -9.86
N GLN A 189 -16.48 -16.07 -10.02
CA GLN A 189 -15.40 -16.02 -9.03
C GLN A 189 -15.86 -15.34 -7.73
N VAL A 190 -16.61 -14.25 -7.85
CA VAL A 190 -17.18 -13.54 -6.70
C VAL A 190 -18.12 -14.47 -5.91
N ASP A 191 -19.02 -15.18 -6.59
CA ASP A 191 -19.95 -16.12 -5.98
C ASP A 191 -19.24 -17.29 -5.31
N ALA A 192 -18.24 -17.87 -5.95
CA ALA A 192 -17.45 -18.96 -5.37
C ALA A 192 -16.71 -18.51 -4.09
N LEU A 193 -16.11 -17.29 -4.08
CA LEU A 193 -15.36 -16.75 -2.95
C LEU A 193 -16.25 -16.33 -1.78
N THR A 194 -17.54 -16.10 -2.01
CA THR A 194 -18.49 -15.65 -0.99
C THR A 194 -19.57 -16.68 -0.66
N SER A 195 -19.50 -17.90 -1.22
CA SER A 195 -20.52 -18.94 -1.08
C SER A 195 -20.78 -19.40 0.36
N ASP A 196 -19.80 -19.28 1.24
CA ASP A 196 -19.89 -19.60 2.67
C ASP A 196 -20.36 -18.42 3.54
N LEU A 197 -20.62 -17.25 2.91
CA LEU A 197 -21.08 -16.05 3.59
C LEU A 197 -22.55 -15.79 3.28
N ASN A 198 -23.33 -15.48 4.32
CA ASN A 198 -24.71 -15.06 4.15
C ASN A 198 -24.78 -13.55 3.89
N LEU A 199 -24.31 -13.12 2.71
CA LEU A 199 -24.31 -11.71 2.34
C LEU A 199 -25.70 -11.25 1.92
N PRO A 200 -26.20 -10.11 2.42
CA PRO A 200 -27.42 -9.49 1.94
C PRO A 200 -27.31 -9.08 0.47
N GLU A 201 -28.47 -8.94 -0.19
CA GLU A 201 -28.52 -8.46 -1.59
C GLU A 201 -27.89 -7.05 -1.75
N LYS A 202 -28.15 -6.19 -0.80
CA LYS A 202 -27.56 -4.83 -0.73
C LYS A 202 -27.03 -4.56 0.66
N PHE A 203 -25.78 -4.09 0.76
CA PHE A 203 -25.15 -3.72 2.02
C PHE A 203 -24.04 -2.69 1.82
N VAL A 204 -23.72 -1.98 2.89
CA VAL A 204 -22.64 -1.00 2.93
C VAL A 204 -21.40 -1.64 3.55
N SER A 205 -20.29 -1.63 2.83
CA SER A 205 -18.99 -2.01 3.40
C SER A 205 -18.31 -0.81 4.03
N VAL A 206 -17.81 -0.98 5.26
CA VAL A 206 -17.12 0.09 5.99
C VAL A 206 -15.72 -0.37 6.38
N THR A 207 -14.72 0.52 6.23
CA THR A 207 -13.37 0.27 6.73
C THR A 207 -12.91 1.39 7.67
N GLY A 208 -11.95 1.07 8.53
CA GLY A 208 -11.24 2.09 9.30
C GLY A 208 -10.27 2.92 8.45
N SER A 209 -9.22 3.42 9.10
CA SER A 209 -8.12 4.15 8.45
C SER A 209 -6.82 4.00 9.23
N SER A 210 -5.70 4.24 8.54
CA SER A 210 -4.37 4.26 9.15
C SER A 210 -4.12 5.47 10.07
N ILE A 211 -4.95 6.51 10.00
CA ILE A 211 -4.89 7.67 10.91
C ILE A 211 -5.62 7.40 12.23
N LEU A 212 -6.61 6.52 12.24
CA LEU A 212 -7.34 6.13 13.44
C LEU A 212 -6.48 5.28 14.37
N LYS A 213 -6.74 5.38 15.67
CA LYS A 213 -5.98 4.70 16.75
C LYS A 213 -6.94 3.94 17.66
N ARG A 214 -6.41 3.04 18.46
CA ARG A 214 -7.18 2.34 19.51
C ARG A 214 -7.40 3.24 20.72
N ASN A 215 -8.30 4.23 20.58
CA ASN A 215 -8.65 5.18 21.61
C ASN A 215 -10.07 5.73 21.44
N LYS A 216 -10.61 6.33 22.52
CA LYS A 216 -11.97 6.89 22.55
C LYS A 216 -12.24 7.96 21.48
N LYS A 217 -11.23 8.76 21.09
CA LYS A 217 -11.40 9.77 20.04
C LYS A 217 -11.72 9.12 18.71
N SER A 218 -10.98 8.08 18.33
CA SER A 218 -11.20 7.36 17.07
C SER A 218 -12.53 6.57 17.08
N VAL A 219 -12.93 6.03 18.24
CA VAL A 219 -14.26 5.40 18.38
C VAL A 219 -15.36 6.43 18.13
N LYS A 220 -15.29 7.65 18.71
CA LYS A 220 -16.27 8.71 18.46
C LYS A 220 -16.35 9.14 16.99
N LEU A 221 -15.20 9.22 16.28
CA LEU A 221 -15.20 9.57 14.86
C LEU A 221 -15.87 8.47 14.02
N MET A 222 -15.59 7.21 14.31
CA MET A 222 -16.20 6.08 13.63
C MET A 222 -17.70 5.97 13.97
N ASP A 223 -18.08 6.21 15.22
CA ASP A 223 -19.46 6.24 15.68
C ASP A 223 -20.28 7.27 14.90
N ALA A 224 -19.77 8.51 14.82
CA ALA A 224 -20.41 9.58 14.05
C ALA A 224 -20.56 9.26 12.55
N LEU A 225 -19.58 8.58 11.95
CA LEU A 225 -19.68 8.10 10.56
C LEU A 225 -20.77 7.03 10.43
N LEU A 226 -20.81 6.03 11.32
CA LEU A 226 -21.81 4.97 11.27
C LEU A 226 -23.24 5.50 11.46
N GLU A 227 -23.45 6.47 12.35
CA GLU A 227 -24.74 7.15 12.51
C GLU A 227 -25.23 7.78 11.20
N LYS A 228 -24.33 8.44 10.47
CA LYS A 228 -24.67 9.04 9.17
C LYS A 228 -24.95 7.97 8.09
N ILE A 229 -24.16 6.91 8.04
CA ILE A 229 -24.38 5.79 7.12
C ILE A 229 -25.79 5.19 7.36
N ILE A 230 -26.11 4.88 8.61
CA ILE A 230 -27.42 4.30 8.97
C ILE A 230 -28.56 5.27 8.66
N SER A 231 -28.38 6.55 8.94
CA SER A 231 -29.39 7.56 8.64
C SER A 231 -29.66 7.74 7.15
N PHE A 232 -28.61 7.64 6.32
CA PHE A 232 -28.70 7.85 4.87
C PHE A 232 -29.11 6.58 4.11
N TYR A 233 -28.46 5.45 4.41
CA TYR A 233 -28.69 4.14 3.79
C TYR A 233 -29.61 3.24 4.64
N LYS A 234 -30.74 3.76 5.08
CA LYS A 234 -31.63 3.27 6.15
C LYS A 234 -31.84 1.76 6.22
N ASP A 235 -32.02 1.10 5.07
CA ASP A 235 -32.40 -0.32 5.00
C ASP A 235 -31.24 -1.23 4.60
N MET A 236 -30.02 -0.69 4.53
CA MET A 236 -28.83 -1.45 4.14
C MET A 236 -28.04 -1.88 5.37
N PRO A 237 -27.86 -3.19 5.61
CA PRO A 237 -26.98 -3.65 6.66
C PRO A 237 -25.52 -3.26 6.39
N ILE A 238 -24.74 -3.16 7.47
CA ILE A 238 -23.33 -2.79 7.42
C ILE A 238 -22.47 -4.03 7.56
N TYR A 239 -21.44 -4.14 6.72
CA TYR A 239 -20.32 -5.07 6.86
C TYR A 239 -19.04 -4.28 7.19
N PHE A 240 -18.51 -4.48 8.39
CA PHE A 240 -17.27 -3.82 8.79
C PHE A 240 -16.05 -4.65 8.39
N LEU A 241 -15.28 -4.15 7.43
CA LEU A 241 -14.08 -4.81 6.92
C LEU A 241 -12.86 -4.40 7.77
N ALA A 242 -12.52 -5.22 8.76
CA ALA A 242 -11.44 -4.94 9.70
C ALA A 242 -10.09 -5.45 9.18
N THR A 243 -9.34 -4.60 8.48
CA THR A 243 -8.05 -4.97 7.85
C THR A 243 -6.87 -5.00 8.83
N THR A 244 -7.03 -4.47 10.02
CA THR A 244 -5.97 -4.36 11.04
C THR A 244 -6.51 -4.56 12.46
N LYS A 245 -5.58 -4.75 13.42
CA LYS A 245 -5.94 -4.78 14.86
C LYS A 245 -6.63 -3.49 15.34
N THR A 246 -6.36 -2.35 14.71
CA THR A 246 -7.03 -1.09 15.03
C THR A 246 -8.47 -1.09 14.52
N ASP A 247 -8.70 -1.55 13.30
CA ASP A 247 -10.05 -1.66 12.74
C ASP A 247 -10.89 -2.65 13.55
N MET A 248 -10.30 -3.80 13.92
CA MET A 248 -10.96 -4.77 14.79
C MET A 248 -11.34 -4.18 16.15
N TYR A 249 -10.47 -3.35 16.75
CA TYR A 249 -10.80 -2.65 17.98
C TYR A 249 -12.00 -1.72 17.80
N LEU A 250 -11.98 -0.88 16.76
CA LEU A 250 -13.07 0.05 16.47
C LEU A 250 -14.40 -0.68 16.19
N ALA A 251 -14.33 -1.75 15.41
CA ALA A 251 -15.50 -2.57 15.10
C ALA A 251 -16.12 -3.19 16.36
N LYS A 252 -15.31 -3.80 17.22
CA LYS A 252 -15.80 -4.42 18.47
C LYS A 252 -16.42 -3.43 19.46
N GLU A 253 -15.86 -2.20 19.55
CA GLU A 253 -16.42 -1.15 20.41
C GLU A 253 -17.83 -0.71 19.97
N LEU A 254 -18.12 -0.83 18.66
CA LEU A 254 -19.35 -0.29 18.06
C LEU A 254 -20.35 -1.37 17.62
N GLN A 255 -19.93 -2.63 17.50
CA GLN A 255 -20.75 -3.74 17.02
C GLN A 255 -22.04 -3.91 17.83
N ASN A 256 -21.95 -3.88 19.15
CA ASN A 256 -23.13 -4.04 20.01
C ASN A 256 -24.15 -2.89 19.85
N LYS A 257 -23.69 -1.69 19.49
CA LYS A 257 -24.58 -0.52 19.25
C LYS A 257 -25.33 -0.63 17.93
N TYR A 258 -24.70 -1.16 16.90
CA TYR A 258 -25.22 -1.10 15.53
C TYR A 258 -25.56 -2.44 14.90
N GLY A 259 -25.18 -3.57 15.52
CA GLY A 259 -25.54 -4.92 15.09
C GLY A 259 -24.93 -5.37 13.78
N PHE A 260 -23.79 -4.76 13.32
CA PHE A 260 -23.18 -5.09 12.05
C PHE A 260 -22.29 -6.35 12.12
N GLU A 261 -22.10 -6.98 10.96
CA GLU A 261 -21.16 -8.08 10.79
C GLU A 261 -19.73 -7.60 10.62
N ILE A 262 -18.75 -8.34 11.19
CA ILE A 262 -17.32 -8.02 11.08
C ILE A 262 -16.63 -9.09 10.24
N PHE A 263 -16.07 -8.66 9.12
CA PHE A 263 -15.14 -9.47 8.33
C PHE A 263 -13.70 -9.03 8.62
N SER A 264 -12.81 -9.96 8.95
CA SER A 264 -11.46 -9.64 9.43
C SER A 264 -10.39 -10.63 8.99
N PRO A 265 -9.10 -10.27 9.08
CA PRO A 265 -8.01 -11.23 8.98
C PRO A 265 -8.19 -12.41 10.01
N PRO A 266 -7.78 -13.64 9.68
CA PRO A 266 -6.79 -14.00 8.65
C PRO A 266 -7.33 -14.28 7.24
N GLU A 267 -8.56 -13.91 6.97
CA GLU A 267 -9.13 -14.10 5.63
C GLU A 267 -8.24 -13.49 4.52
N LYS A 268 -8.31 -14.09 3.34
CA LYS A 268 -7.46 -13.68 2.22
C LYS A 268 -7.99 -12.41 1.55
N HIS A 269 -7.09 -11.67 0.90
CA HIS A 269 -7.42 -10.45 0.14
C HIS A 269 -8.45 -10.71 -0.97
N ASP A 270 -8.44 -11.87 -1.61
CA ASP A 270 -9.37 -12.27 -2.66
C ASP A 270 -10.82 -12.33 -2.13
N LYS A 271 -11.03 -12.91 -0.96
CA LYS A 271 -12.35 -12.93 -0.31
C LYS A 271 -12.83 -11.53 0.06
N ALA A 272 -11.91 -10.67 0.54
CA ALA A 272 -12.23 -9.27 0.80
C ALA A 272 -12.62 -8.50 -0.48
N MET A 273 -11.91 -8.74 -1.59
CA MET A 273 -12.26 -8.19 -2.91
C MET A 273 -13.65 -8.65 -3.35
N ALA A 274 -13.98 -9.93 -3.17
CA ALA A 274 -15.28 -10.49 -3.55
C ALA A 274 -16.43 -9.92 -2.70
N ILE A 275 -16.23 -9.69 -1.39
CA ILE A 275 -17.22 -9.02 -0.54
C ILE A 275 -17.43 -7.57 -1.03
N ILE A 276 -16.35 -6.86 -1.34
CA ILE A 276 -16.40 -5.49 -1.86
C ILE A 276 -17.13 -5.47 -3.22
N ALA A 277 -16.89 -6.44 -4.09
CA ALA A 277 -17.59 -6.55 -5.38
C ALA A 277 -19.12 -6.67 -5.24
N LYS A 278 -19.60 -7.30 -4.15
CA LYS A 278 -21.04 -7.41 -3.84
C LYS A 278 -21.59 -6.21 -3.05
N SER A 279 -20.73 -5.34 -2.55
CA SER A 279 -21.16 -4.18 -1.76
C SER A 279 -21.87 -3.15 -2.62
N TYR A 280 -22.95 -2.57 -2.09
CA TYR A 280 -23.60 -1.43 -2.72
C TYR A 280 -22.65 -0.23 -2.80
N ILE A 281 -21.85 -0.02 -1.74
CA ILE A 281 -20.85 1.04 -1.63
C ILE A 281 -19.80 0.66 -0.59
N LEU A 282 -18.56 1.10 -0.80
CA LEU A 282 -17.49 1.03 0.21
C LEU A 282 -17.23 2.42 0.80
N ILE A 283 -17.16 2.54 2.13
CA ILE A 283 -16.90 3.81 2.83
C ILE A 283 -15.72 3.64 3.78
N GLY A 284 -14.64 4.42 3.61
CA GLY A 284 -13.52 4.39 4.54
C GLY A 284 -12.15 4.81 4.02
N GLY A 285 -11.14 4.76 4.89
CA GLY A 285 -9.79 5.30 4.65
C GLY A 285 -8.69 4.24 4.49
N ARG A 286 -9.04 2.98 4.24
CA ARG A 286 -8.06 1.93 3.93
C ARG A 286 -7.77 1.91 2.43
N GLN A 287 -6.52 2.15 2.04
CA GLN A 287 -6.12 2.29 0.64
C GLN A 287 -6.53 1.07 -0.22
N HIS A 288 -6.11 -0.14 0.15
CA HIS A 288 -6.36 -1.30 -0.69
C HIS A 288 -7.84 -1.69 -0.81
N PRO A 289 -8.69 -1.63 0.24
CA PRO A 289 -10.12 -1.75 0.03
C PRO A 289 -10.70 -0.78 -1.00
N ASN A 290 -10.24 0.48 -1.05
CA ASN A 290 -10.67 1.44 -2.08
C ASN A 290 -10.11 1.08 -3.48
N ILE A 291 -8.87 0.56 -3.56
CA ILE A 291 -8.31 0.00 -4.81
C ILE A 291 -9.16 -1.20 -5.27
N PHE A 292 -9.51 -2.11 -4.35
CA PHE A 292 -10.36 -3.26 -4.66
C PHE A 292 -11.74 -2.84 -5.15
N ALA A 293 -12.33 -1.80 -4.53
CA ALA A 293 -13.59 -1.24 -4.98
C ALA A 293 -13.49 -0.71 -6.42
N ALA A 294 -12.46 0.08 -6.73
CA ALA A 294 -12.21 0.56 -8.08
C ALA A 294 -12.06 -0.58 -9.09
N MET A 295 -11.28 -1.62 -8.74
CA MET A 295 -11.07 -2.79 -9.60
C MET A 295 -12.34 -3.60 -9.88
N GLN A 296 -13.30 -3.60 -8.96
CA GLN A 296 -14.56 -4.33 -9.08
C GLN A 296 -15.73 -3.48 -9.57
N GLY A 297 -15.51 -2.20 -9.87
CA GLY A 297 -16.57 -1.28 -10.25
C GLY A 297 -17.49 -0.88 -9.09
N THR A 298 -17.09 -1.14 -7.83
CA THR A 298 -17.88 -0.78 -6.65
C THR A 298 -17.65 0.70 -6.32
N PRO A 299 -18.70 1.53 -6.20
CA PRO A 299 -18.58 2.90 -5.75
C PRO A 299 -17.92 3.00 -4.37
N PHE A 300 -17.09 4.03 -4.14
CA PHE A 300 -16.48 4.21 -2.83
C PHE A 300 -16.36 5.68 -2.41
N ILE A 301 -16.42 5.92 -1.11
CA ILE A 301 -16.18 7.23 -0.50
C ILE A 301 -14.88 7.19 0.29
N PRO A 302 -13.82 7.86 -0.22
CA PRO A 302 -12.49 7.77 0.35
C PRO A 302 -12.32 8.71 1.56
N PHE A 303 -11.71 8.21 2.63
CA PHE A 303 -11.34 9.00 3.80
C PHE A 303 -9.81 9.07 3.94
N LYS A 304 -9.31 10.15 4.56
CA LYS A 304 -7.89 10.40 4.79
C LYS A 304 -7.18 9.25 5.53
N GLY A 305 -6.00 8.92 5.01
CA GLY A 305 -5.02 8.04 5.64
C GLY A 305 -3.94 8.81 6.41
N ASN A 306 -2.88 8.11 6.82
CA ASN A 306 -1.74 8.70 7.52
C ASN A 306 -0.71 9.41 6.60
N THR A 307 -0.84 9.23 5.31
CA THR A 307 -0.09 9.90 4.23
C THR A 307 -1.09 10.28 3.13
N HIS A 308 -0.62 10.93 2.09
CA HIS A 308 -1.41 11.31 0.91
C HIS A 308 -1.82 10.14 -0.01
N LYS A 309 -1.68 8.90 0.44
CA LYS A 309 -1.94 7.70 -0.38
C LYS A 309 -3.38 7.59 -0.90
N MET A 310 -4.35 8.15 -0.17
CA MET A 310 -5.75 8.15 -0.63
C MET A 310 -5.96 9.23 -1.71
N GLU A 311 -5.39 10.40 -1.50
CA GLU A 311 -5.37 11.49 -2.49
C GLU A 311 -4.68 11.00 -3.78
N GLY A 312 -3.58 10.25 -3.65
CA GLY A 312 -2.88 9.66 -4.79
C GLY A 312 -3.71 8.62 -5.55
N VAL A 313 -4.47 7.78 -4.85
CA VAL A 313 -5.39 6.81 -5.49
C VAL A 313 -6.52 7.54 -6.23
N VAL A 314 -7.14 8.53 -5.61
CA VAL A 314 -8.22 9.33 -6.21
C VAL A 314 -7.72 10.04 -7.49
N GLU A 315 -6.54 10.66 -7.42
CA GLU A 315 -5.93 11.33 -8.58
C GLU A 315 -5.58 10.35 -9.71
N LEU A 316 -4.95 9.22 -9.38
CA LEU A 316 -4.58 8.19 -10.37
C LEU A 316 -5.78 7.63 -11.12
N LEU A 317 -6.88 7.40 -10.41
CA LEU A 317 -8.12 6.87 -10.95
C LEU A 317 -8.96 7.92 -11.68
N GLN A 318 -8.63 9.20 -11.58
CA GLN A 318 -9.50 10.33 -11.97
C GLN A 318 -10.88 10.22 -11.29
N TYR A 319 -10.87 9.73 -10.05
CA TYR A 319 -12.10 9.42 -9.32
C TYR A 319 -12.84 10.72 -8.92
N PRO A 320 -14.17 10.86 -9.20
CA PRO A 320 -14.87 12.14 -9.10
C PRO A 320 -15.27 12.54 -7.67
N MET A 321 -14.57 11.99 -6.66
CA MET A 321 -14.80 12.27 -5.24
C MET A 321 -13.56 12.77 -4.56
N ASP A 322 -13.73 13.75 -3.66
CA ASP A 322 -12.64 14.22 -2.80
C ASP A 322 -12.40 13.27 -1.63
N VAL A 323 -11.15 13.25 -1.12
CA VAL A 323 -10.79 12.50 0.09
C VAL A 323 -11.25 13.25 1.34
N LEU A 324 -12.18 12.68 2.09
CA LEU A 324 -12.84 13.32 3.23
C LEU A 324 -11.98 13.29 4.50
N GLY A 325 -12.08 14.36 5.30
CA GLY A 325 -11.61 14.38 6.69
C GLY A 325 -12.54 13.55 7.59
N TRP A 326 -11.99 12.98 8.67
CA TRP A 326 -12.77 12.19 9.65
C TRP A 326 -13.64 13.05 10.58
N ASP A 327 -13.33 14.31 10.69
CA ASP A 327 -13.99 15.31 11.55
C ASP A 327 -14.92 16.26 10.79
N ASP A 328 -14.95 16.17 9.45
CA ASP A 328 -15.77 17.03 8.59
C ASP A 328 -17.18 16.43 8.38
N GLN A 329 -18.00 16.57 9.42
CA GLN A 329 -19.31 15.93 9.48
C GLN A 329 -20.29 16.44 8.41
N ASP A 330 -20.19 17.69 7.98
CA ASP A 330 -21.09 18.28 6.98
C ASP A 330 -20.76 17.81 5.56
N GLN A 331 -19.47 17.60 5.28
CA GLN A 331 -19.02 17.10 3.97
C GLN A 331 -19.38 15.62 3.76
N ILE A 332 -19.50 14.82 4.84
CA ILE A 332 -19.83 13.40 4.73
C ILE A 332 -21.20 13.18 4.09
N LEU A 333 -22.23 13.89 4.53
CA LEU A 333 -23.58 13.76 3.95
C LEU A 333 -23.62 14.24 2.50
N LYS A 334 -22.99 15.38 2.20
CA LYS A 334 -22.87 15.87 0.82
C LYS A 334 -22.13 14.87 -0.09
N ALA A 335 -21.14 14.17 0.45
CA ALA A 335 -20.44 13.13 -0.30
C ALA A 335 -21.32 11.91 -0.58
N PHE A 336 -22.23 11.54 0.34
CA PHE A 336 -23.21 10.48 0.09
C PHE A 336 -24.16 10.89 -1.04
N GLU A 337 -24.76 12.10 -0.97
CA GLU A 337 -25.64 12.64 -2.01
C GLU A 337 -24.93 12.72 -3.37
N LYS A 338 -23.71 13.26 -3.39
CA LYS A 338 -22.88 13.34 -4.61
C LYS A 338 -22.62 11.95 -5.19
N MET A 339 -22.27 10.96 -4.35
CA MET A 339 -22.00 9.61 -4.81
C MET A 339 -23.24 8.97 -5.44
N GLU A 340 -24.40 9.12 -4.83
CA GLU A 340 -25.64 8.59 -5.42
C GLU A 340 -25.97 9.23 -6.78
N SER A 341 -25.68 10.54 -6.95
CA SER A 341 -25.87 11.21 -8.24
C SER A 341 -24.87 10.79 -9.33
N LEU A 342 -23.69 10.30 -8.94
CA LEU A 342 -22.63 9.89 -9.87
C LEU A 342 -22.63 8.38 -10.17
N ARG A 343 -23.35 7.59 -9.39
CA ARG A 343 -23.28 6.13 -9.39
C ARG A 343 -23.35 5.51 -10.78
N ASP A 344 -24.35 5.89 -11.55
CA ASP A 344 -24.64 5.30 -12.86
C ASP A 344 -23.62 5.71 -13.96
N HIS A 345 -22.75 6.68 -13.66
CA HIS A 345 -21.75 7.21 -14.59
C HIS A 345 -20.29 6.97 -14.13
N LEU A 346 -20.08 6.28 -13.02
CA LEU A 346 -18.74 6.06 -12.49
C LEU A 346 -17.83 5.27 -13.44
N GLU A 347 -18.36 4.26 -14.12
CA GLU A 347 -17.60 3.44 -15.07
C GLU A 347 -17.07 4.26 -16.26
N GLU A 348 -17.74 5.34 -16.63
CA GLU A 348 -17.35 6.22 -17.73
C GLU A 348 -16.20 7.17 -17.35
N THR A 349 -16.05 7.46 -16.05
CA THR A 349 -15.12 8.47 -15.53
C THR A 349 -13.89 7.88 -14.85
N VAL A 350 -14.00 6.68 -14.27
CA VAL A 350 -12.93 6.05 -13.49
C VAL A 350 -11.95 5.31 -14.37
N SER A 351 -10.69 5.71 -14.32
CA SER A 351 -9.60 5.10 -15.08
C SER A 351 -8.81 4.11 -14.23
N VAL A 352 -9.18 2.83 -14.26
CA VAL A 352 -8.45 1.79 -13.53
C VAL A 352 -7.16 1.42 -14.27
N PRO A 353 -5.97 1.56 -13.65
CA PRO A 353 -4.70 1.23 -14.29
C PRO A 353 -4.62 -0.24 -14.71
N LYS A 354 -4.11 -0.49 -15.91
CA LYS A 354 -3.77 -1.83 -16.40
C LYS A 354 -2.26 -2.00 -16.32
N ILE A 355 -1.78 -2.81 -15.37
CA ILE A 355 -0.35 -3.10 -15.23
C ILE A 355 -0.09 -4.45 -15.89
N GLU A 356 0.66 -4.46 -17.00
CA GLU A 356 0.89 -5.66 -17.79
C GLU A 356 2.30 -6.22 -17.67
N SER A 357 3.26 -5.43 -17.23
CA SER A 357 4.67 -5.82 -17.13
C SER A 357 5.38 -5.10 -15.99
N ILE A 358 6.57 -5.59 -15.67
CA ILE A 358 7.45 -5.03 -14.66
C ILE A 358 8.87 -4.92 -15.23
N CYS A 359 9.61 -3.86 -14.89
CA CYS A 359 10.97 -3.68 -15.35
C CYS A 359 11.96 -4.22 -14.30
N LEU A 360 12.68 -5.30 -14.65
CA LEU A 360 13.68 -5.95 -13.79
C LEU A 360 15.01 -6.22 -14.51
N ASP A 361 15.18 -5.69 -15.70
CA ASP A 361 16.45 -5.79 -16.45
C ASP A 361 16.61 -4.66 -17.50
N PRO A 362 17.84 -4.45 -18.01
CA PRO A 362 18.10 -3.39 -19.01
C PRO A 362 17.38 -3.58 -20.34
N ILE A 363 17.07 -4.81 -20.73
CA ILE A 363 16.39 -5.09 -22.02
C ILE A 363 14.95 -4.60 -21.94
N LYS A 364 14.25 -4.96 -20.85
CA LYS A 364 12.88 -4.52 -20.64
C LYS A 364 12.80 -3.01 -20.44
N MET A 365 13.79 -2.41 -19.78
CA MET A 365 13.87 -0.97 -19.61
C MET A 365 13.90 -0.22 -20.95
N LYS A 366 14.67 -0.70 -21.95
CA LYS A 366 14.68 -0.12 -23.29
C LYS A 366 13.31 -0.19 -23.96
N SER A 367 12.60 -1.33 -23.85
CA SER A 367 11.27 -1.51 -24.48
C SER A 367 10.15 -0.68 -23.84
N ILE A 368 10.34 -0.12 -22.64
CA ILE A 368 9.37 0.79 -22.01
C ILE A 368 9.53 2.21 -22.56
N HIS A 369 10.74 2.58 -22.99
CA HIS A 369 11.05 3.92 -23.51
C HIS A 369 11.02 4.03 -25.05
N GLU A 370 10.82 2.93 -25.76
CA GLU A 370 10.50 2.84 -27.21
C GLU A 370 8.97 2.80 -27.43
#